data_39d21f1cd231a606c1f2a9c206ad1e87
#
_entry.id   39d21f1cd231a606c1f2a9c206ad1e87
#
_cell.length_a   1.000
_cell.length_b   1.000
_cell.length_c   1.000
_cell.angle_alpha   90.00
_cell.angle_beta   90.00
_cell.angle_gamma   90.00
#
_symmetry.space_group_name_H-M   'P 1'
#
loop_
_entity.id
_entity.type
_entity.pdbx_description
1 polymer ?
#
loop_
_entity_poly.entity_id
_entity_poly.type
_entity_poly.pdbx_seq_one_letter_code
_entity_poly.pdbx_strand_id
1 'polypeptide(L)'
;MMSLWQAHLSFILLGFVLLGSLRLTAPWRPWLLPVLALVSFIPLNQLPLAAYVRSFTDDLAISTLVLLGWVSLRHLGVIAPLPAKHRVQVLLLFIGLTLSLYPATLGLTYLDPYRWGYNPRPMIVLMGLAALVLLWQRNLLGVLMLAAGTLAFAPVSYTHLTLPTKA
;
A
#
# COMPACT_ATOMS: atom_id res chain seq x y z
N MET A 1 4.37 -6.83 -17.19
CA MET A 1 3.30 -7.73 -16.71
C MET A 1 3.12 -7.44 -15.23
N MET A 2 2.32 -6.44 -14.88
CA MET A 2 1.96 -6.19 -13.49
C MET A 2 1.04 -7.32 -13.04
N SER A 3 1.34 -7.85 -11.91
CA SER A 3 0.86 -9.14 -11.44
C SER A 3 -0.63 -9.11 -11.13
N LEU A 4 -1.40 -9.94 -11.83
CA LEU A 4 -2.83 -10.20 -11.56
C LEU A 4 -3.10 -10.49 -10.06
N TRP A 5 -2.12 -11.05 -9.34
CA TRP A 5 -2.23 -11.30 -7.90
C TRP A 5 -2.49 -10.01 -7.09
N GLN A 6 -1.90 -8.89 -7.50
CA GLN A 6 -2.07 -7.60 -6.82
C GLN A 6 -3.52 -7.08 -6.96
N ALA A 7 -4.14 -7.27 -8.14
CA ALA A 7 -5.54 -6.94 -8.35
C ALA A 7 -6.47 -7.77 -7.45
N HIS A 8 -6.22 -9.09 -7.37
CA HIS A 8 -7.00 -9.98 -6.49
C HIS A 8 -6.82 -9.61 -5.02
N LEU A 9 -5.59 -9.37 -4.58
CA LEU A 9 -5.30 -8.98 -3.20
C LEU A 9 -5.95 -7.63 -2.84
N SER A 10 -5.87 -6.64 -3.73
CA SER A 10 -6.52 -5.34 -3.55
C SER A 10 -8.03 -5.47 -3.42
N PHE A 11 -8.66 -6.27 -4.31
CA PHE A 11 -10.09 -6.54 -4.28
C PHE A 11 -10.52 -7.18 -2.96
N ILE A 12 -9.81 -8.23 -2.53
CA ILE A 12 -10.16 -8.98 -1.31
C ILE A 12 -10.04 -8.09 -0.08
N LEU A 13 -8.91 -7.37 0.06
CA LEU A 13 -8.67 -6.53 1.23
C LEU A 13 -9.59 -5.32 1.28
N LEU A 14 -9.80 -4.62 0.16
CA LEU A 14 -10.75 -3.52 0.06
C LEU A 14 -12.17 -3.97 0.38
N GLY A 15 -12.63 -5.03 -0.27
CA GLY A 15 -13.97 -5.58 -0.03
C GLY A 15 -14.16 -6.00 1.42
N PHE A 16 -13.15 -6.65 2.03
CA PHE A 16 -13.22 -7.08 3.41
C PHE A 16 -13.28 -5.89 4.40
N VAL A 17 -12.48 -4.86 4.18
CA VAL A 17 -12.47 -3.66 5.05
C VAL A 17 -13.78 -2.89 4.91
N LEU A 18 -14.28 -2.70 3.68
CA LEU A 18 -15.55 -2.01 3.43
C LEU A 18 -16.73 -2.74 4.04
N LEU A 19 -16.88 -4.03 3.77
CA LEU A 19 -17.96 -4.85 4.33
C LEU A 19 -17.83 -4.97 5.85
N GLY A 20 -16.60 -5.11 6.38
CA GLY A 20 -16.33 -5.16 7.82
C GLY A 20 -16.70 -3.87 8.55
N SER A 21 -16.59 -2.71 7.89
CA SER A 21 -16.97 -1.40 8.46
C SER A 21 -18.47 -1.23 8.58
N LEU A 22 -19.26 -1.86 7.72
CA LEU A 22 -20.73 -1.77 7.67
C LEU A 22 -21.43 -2.51 8.82
N ARG A 23 -20.70 -3.14 9.75
CA ARG A 23 -21.21 -3.90 10.93
C ARG A 23 -22.21 -5.03 10.60
N LEU A 24 -22.52 -5.27 9.34
CA LEU A 24 -23.50 -6.26 8.87
C LEU A 24 -23.04 -7.71 9.04
N THR A 25 -21.78 -7.93 9.40
CA THR A 25 -21.09 -9.20 9.17
C THR A 25 -20.46 -9.83 10.40
N ALA A 26 -20.87 -9.47 11.63
CA ALA A 26 -20.20 -9.93 12.83
C ALA A 26 -19.99 -11.46 12.92
N PRO A 27 -20.98 -12.34 12.71
CA PRO A 27 -20.77 -13.80 12.78
C PRO A 27 -20.09 -14.37 11.51
N TRP A 28 -20.19 -13.70 10.35
CA TRP A 28 -19.72 -14.17 9.05
C TRP A 28 -18.33 -13.63 8.66
N ARG A 29 -17.72 -12.79 9.50
CA ARG A 29 -16.42 -12.16 9.20
C ARG A 29 -15.33 -13.12 8.72
N PRO A 30 -15.06 -14.27 9.35
CA PRO A 30 -14.00 -15.15 8.89
C PRO A 30 -14.28 -15.75 7.50
N TRP A 31 -15.57 -15.92 7.15
CA TRP A 31 -15.98 -16.48 5.85
C TRP A 31 -15.95 -15.46 4.72
N LEU A 32 -15.90 -14.14 5.03
CA LEU A 32 -15.84 -13.10 4.00
C LEU A 32 -14.55 -13.15 3.17
N LEU A 33 -13.42 -13.47 3.78
CA LEU A 33 -12.16 -13.56 3.03
C LEU A 33 -12.18 -14.64 1.95
N PRO A 34 -12.52 -15.92 2.24
CA PRO A 34 -12.59 -16.93 1.20
C PRO A 34 -13.71 -16.65 0.18
N VAL A 35 -14.84 -16.09 0.59
CA VAL A 35 -15.89 -15.69 -0.34
C VAL A 35 -15.41 -14.59 -1.28
N LEU A 36 -14.79 -13.52 -0.77
CA LEU A 36 -14.25 -12.46 -1.61
C LEU A 36 -13.12 -12.96 -2.53
N ALA A 37 -12.31 -13.92 -2.05
CA ALA A 37 -11.31 -14.56 -2.87
C ALA A 37 -11.96 -15.29 -4.05
N LEU A 38 -12.99 -16.10 -3.83
CA LEU A 38 -13.71 -16.79 -4.89
C LEU A 38 -14.38 -15.80 -5.85
N VAL A 39 -15.05 -14.77 -5.32
CA VAL A 39 -15.72 -13.74 -6.12
C VAL A 39 -14.73 -12.97 -7.00
N SER A 40 -13.49 -12.74 -6.52
CA SER A 40 -12.46 -12.02 -7.28
C SER A 40 -12.10 -12.70 -8.60
N PHE A 41 -12.24 -14.02 -8.68
CA PHE A 41 -11.95 -14.83 -9.88
C PHE A 41 -13.11 -14.96 -10.84
N ILE A 42 -14.32 -14.49 -10.50
CA ILE A 42 -15.48 -14.61 -11.41
C ILE A 42 -15.16 -13.87 -12.72
N PRO A 43 -15.17 -14.57 -13.87
CA PRO A 43 -14.90 -13.95 -15.14
C PRO A 43 -16.13 -13.18 -15.63
N LEU A 44 -15.96 -11.90 -15.91
CA LEU A 44 -16.91 -11.04 -16.58
C LEU A 44 -16.29 -10.61 -17.91
N ASN A 45 -16.91 -10.95 -19.04
CA ASN A 45 -16.39 -10.61 -20.38
C ASN A 45 -14.86 -10.86 -20.53
N GLN A 46 -14.40 -12.06 -20.17
CA GLN A 46 -12.99 -12.52 -20.27
C GLN A 46 -12.02 -11.89 -19.28
N LEU A 47 -12.46 -10.99 -18.39
CA LEU A 47 -11.64 -10.43 -17.33
C LEU A 47 -12.18 -10.83 -15.97
N PRO A 48 -11.32 -11.13 -14.96
CA PRO A 48 -11.76 -11.39 -13.60
C PRO A 48 -12.34 -10.12 -12.97
N LEU A 49 -13.33 -10.27 -12.09
CA LEU A 49 -13.97 -9.16 -11.40
C LEU A 49 -12.96 -8.23 -10.71
N ALA A 50 -11.89 -8.79 -10.16
CA ALA A 50 -10.80 -8.01 -9.57
C ALA A 50 -10.15 -7.03 -10.56
N ALA A 51 -10.08 -7.36 -11.85
CA ALA A 51 -9.52 -6.48 -12.87
C ALA A 51 -10.42 -5.26 -13.14
N TYR A 52 -11.74 -5.42 -13.05
CA TYR A 52 -12.67 -4.28 -13.17
C TYR A 52 -12.52 -3.30 -11.99
N VAL A 53 -12.41 -3.81 -10.76
CA VAL A 53 -12.20 -2.94 -9.61
C VAL A 53 -10.87 -2.21 -9.72
N ARG A 54 -9.82 -2.90 -10.19
CA ARG A 54 -8.52 -2.30 -10.48
C ARG A 54 -8.62 -1.14 -11.48
N SER A 55 -9.48 -1.21 -12.51
CA SER A 55 -9.64 -0.11 -13.47
C SER A 55 -10.17 1.19 -12.83
N PHE A 56 -10.84 1.11 -11.66
CA PHE A 56 -11.30 2.26 -10.90
C PHE A 56 -10.31 2.70 -9.83
N THR A 57 -9.63 1.75 -9.17
CA THR A 57 -8.76 2.04 -8.02
C THR A 57 -7.29 2.22 -8.39
N ASP A 58 -6.95 1.87 -9.65
CA ASP A 58 -5.58 1.71 -10.11
C ASP A 58 -4.81 0.67 -9.26
N ASP A 59 -3.51 0.53 -9.45
CA ASP A 59 -2.67 -0.33 -8.63
C ASP A 59 -2.44 0.31 -7.26
N LEU A 60 -3.06 -0.26 -6.24
CA LEU A 60 -2.86 0.21 -4.87
C LEU A 60 -1.39 0.07 -4.47
N ALA A 61 -0.84 1.14 -3.92
CA ALA A 61 0.51 1.13 -3.37
C ALA A 61 0.67 -0.01 -2.35
N ILE A 62 1.82 -0.66 -2.33
CA ILE A 62 2.09 -1.79 -1.42
C ILE A 62 1.94 -1.37 0.05
N SER A 63 2.31 -0.14 0.39
CA SER A 63 2.05 0.44 1.71
C SER A 63 0.56 0.48 2.06
N THR A 64 -0.31 0.79 1.08
CA THR A 64 -1.77 0.75 1.25
C THR A 64 -2.28 -0.68 1.46
N LEU A 65 -1.72 -1.66 0.73
CA LEU A 65 -2.05 -3.07 0.94
C LEU A 65 -1.66 -3.56 2.33
N VAL A 66 -0.50 -3.14 2.85
CA VAL A 66 -0.09 -3.42 4.24
C VAL A 66 -1.07 -2.81 5.24
N LEU A 67 -1.50 -1.57 5.02
CA LEU A 67 -2.51 -0.92 5.87
C LEU A 67 -3.84 -1.68 5.84
N LEU A 68 -4.35 -2.02 4.67
CA LEU A 68 -5.60 -2.78 4.51
C LEU A 68 -5.49 -4.17 5.15
N GLY A 69 -4.35 -4.84 4.98
CA GLY A 69 -4.05 -6.12 5.63
C GLY A 69 -4.08 -5.99 7.16
N TRP A 70 -3.46 -4.96 7.71
CA TRP A 70 -3.48 -4.70 9.15
C TRP A 70 -4.90 -4.46 9.67
N VAL A 71 -5.70 -3.63 8.96
CA VAL A 71 -7.09 -3.37 9.32
C VAL A 71 -7.93 -4.64 9.22
N SER A 72 -7.68 -5.47 8.22
CA SER A 72 -8.37 -6.76 8.05
C SER A 72 -8.07 -7.71 9.22
N LEU A 73 -6.81 -7.86 9.61
CA LEU A 73 -6.40 -8.68 10.76
C LEU A 73 -7.00 -8.16 12.08
N ARG A 74 -7.11 -6.84 12.21
CA ARG A 74 -7.81 -6.23 13.36
C ARG A 74 -9.30 -6.56 13.37
N HIS A 75 -9.98 -6.50 12.21
CA HIS A 75 -11.39 -6.86 12.09
C HIS A 75 -11.64 -8.34 12.40
N LEU A 76 -10.66 -9.21 12.13
CA LEU A 76 -10.69 -10.63 12.51
C LEU A 76 -10.39 -10.87 14.00
N GLY A 77 -9.96 -9.83 14.75
CA GLY A 77 -9.59 -9.98 16.16
C GLY A 77 -8.21 -10.61 16.38
N VAL A 78 -7.41 -10.80 15.32
CA VAL A 78 -6.06 -11.38 15.40
C VAL A 78 -5.07 -10.39 16.02
N ILE A 79 -5.25 -9.09 15.74
CA ILE A 79 -4.36 -8.03 16.21
C ILE A 79 -5.15 -7.03 17.06
N ALA A 80 -4.52 -6.59 18.14
CA ALA A 80 -5.08 -5.54 19.01
C ALA A 80 -5.22 -4.19 18.26
N PRO A 81 -6.19 -3.35 18.66
CA PRO A 81 -6.35 -2.03 18.07
C PRO A 81 -5.10 -1.17 18.30
N LEU A 82 -4.67 -0.47 17.25
CA LEU A 82 -3.55 0.47 17.36
C LEU A 82 -3.88 1.62 18.29
N PRO A 83 -2.98 2.00 19.21
CA PRO A 83 -3.14 3.19 20.03
C PRO A 83 -3.37 4.45 19.16
N ALA A 84 -4.16 5.40 19.65
CA ALA A 84 -4.47 6.62 18.88
C ALA A 84 -3.19 7.38 18.48
N LYS A 85 -2.18 7.41 19.34
CA LYS A 85 -0.86 8.00 19.05
C LYS A 85 -0.23 7.42 17.79
N HIS A 86 -0.19 6.09 17.65
CA HIS A 86 0.43 5.44 16.50
C HIS A 86 -0.35 5.67 15.20
N ARG A 87 -1.69 5.73 15.28
CA ARG A 87 -2.53 6.08 14.11
C ARG A 87 -2.24 7.49 13.62
N VAL A 88 -2.16 8.46 14.54
CA VAL A 88 -1.83 9.85 14.23
C VAL A 88 -0.44 9.97 13.61
N GLN A 89 0.56 9.26 14.14
CA GLN A 89 1.91 9.25 13.58
C GLN A 89 1.95 8.76 12.13
N VAL A 90 1.24 7.66 11.80
CA VAL A 90 1.15 7.16 10.43
C VAL A 90 0.45 8.18 9.53
N LEU A 91 -0.66 8.77 9.99
CA LEU A 91 -1.37 9.81 9.24
C LEU A 91 -0.47 11.03 8.98
N LEU A 92 0.22 11.54 9.99
CA LEU A 92 1.12 12.68 9.86
C LEU A 92 2.28 12.39 8.91
N LEU A 93 2.82 11.16 8.93
CA LEU A 93 3.84 10.73 7.98
C LEU A 93 3.32 10.83 6.54
N PHE A 94 2.15 10.25 6.26
CA PHE A 94 1.57 10.27 4.91
C PHE A 94 1.16 11.67 4.47
N ILE A 95 0.57 12.46 5.36
CA ILE A 95 0.24 13.87 5.08
C ILE A 95 1.51 14.65 4.77
N GLY A 96 2.58 14.48 5.56
CA GLY A 96 3.85 15.16 5.32
C GLY A 96 4.47 14.78 3.97
N LEU A 97 4.46 13.49 3.62
CA LEU A 97 4.92 13.02 2.32
C LEU A 97 4.07 13.58 1.17
N THR A 98 2.75 13.57 1.31
CA THR A 98 1.83 14.12 0.32
C THR A 98 2.06 15.61 0.12
N LEU A 99 2.14 16.39 1.20
CA LEU A 99 2.37 17.83 1.15
C LEU A 99 3.76 18.19 0.58
N SER A 100 4.75 17.32 0.74
CA SER A 100 6.08 17.53 0.14
C SER A 100 6.12 17.21 -1.35
N LEU A 101 5.33 16.23 -1.81
CA LEU A 101 5.33 15.78 -3.20
C LEU A 101 4.31 16.52 -4.07
N TYR A 102 3.13 16.83 -3.53
CA TYR A 102 2.01 17.39 -4.28
C TYR A 102 2.30 18.77 -4.92
N PRO A 103 2.96 19.72 -4.23
CA PRO A 103 3.31 21.01 -4.84
C PRO A 103 4.23 20.90 -6.05
N ALA A 104 5.11 19.90 -6.04
CA ALA A 104 6.00 19.62 -7.17
C ALA A 104 5.26 19.02 -8.36
N THR A 105 4.27 18.13 -8.12
CA THR A 105 3.44 17.57 -9.21
C THR A 105 2.59 18.64 -9.89
N LEU A 106 2.18 19.64 -9.14
CA LEU A 106 1.40 20.79 -9.65
C LEU A 106 2.26 21.90 -10.27
N GLY A 107 3.61 21.74 -10.29
CA GLY A 107 4.52 22.76 -10.82
C GLY A 107 4.58 24.04 -9.97
N LEU A 108 4.15 23.98 -8.71
CA LEU A 108 4.10 25.14 -7.81
C LEU A 108 5.47 25.45 -7.16
N THR A 109 6.43 24.53 -7.26
CA THR A 109 7.75 24.68 -6.65
C THR A 109 8.85 24.36 -7.66
N TYR A 110 9.95 25.13 -7.61
CA TYR A 110 11.18 24.83 -8.35
C TYR A 110 11.96 23.62 -7.77
N LEU A 111 11.61 23.18 -6.55
CA LEU A 111 12.13 21.95 -5.97
C LEU A 111 11.45 20.77 -6.66
N ASP A 112 12.24 19.99 -7.36
CA ASP A 112 11.79 18.77 -8.03
C ASP A 112 12.17 17.54 -7.17
N PRO A 113 11.30 17.10 -6.26
CA PRO A 113 11.53 15.89 -5.46
C PRO A 113 11.53 14.62 -6.32
N TYR A 114 10.99 14.67 -7.56
CA TYR A 114 11.12 13.58 -8.53
C TYR A 114 12.57 13.34 -8.93
N ARG A 115 13.39 14.38 -8.89
CA ARG A 115 14.83 14.26 -9.13
C ARG A 115 15.52 13.34 -8.11
N TRP A 116 14.95 13.21 -6.90
CA TRP A 116 15.39 12.25 -5.90
C TRP A 116 15.04 10.80 -6.27
N GLY A 117 14.02 10.58 -7.09
CA GLY A 117 13.69 9.27 -7.64
C GLY A 117 14.74 8.75 -8.64
N TYR A 118 15.43 9.65 -9.35
CA TYR A 118 16.55 9.29 -10.22
C TYR A 118 17.85 9.02 -9.45
N ASN A 119 17.99 9.59 -8.24
CA ASN A 119 19.09 9.28 -7.33
C ASN A 119 18.50 8.66 -6.05
N PRO A 120 18.41 7.34 -5.97
CA PRO A 120 17.68 6.65 -4.89
C PRO A 120 18.32 6.82 -3.51
N ARG A 121 19.62 7.23 -3.44
CA ARG A 121 20.38 7.33 -2.19
C ARG A 121 19.74 8.25 -1.15
N PRO A 122 19.43 9.54 -1.43
CA PRO A 122 18.84 10.43 -0.44
C PRO A 122 17.45 9.96 0.01
N MET A 123 16.65 9.37 -0.90
CA MET A 123 15.34 8.86 -0.56
C MET A 123 15.43 7.63 0.35
N ILE A 124 16.36 6.70 0.08
CA ILE A 124 16.58 5.52 0.93
C ILE A 124 17.03 5.96 2.34
N VAL A 125 17.93 6.94 2.44
CA VAL A 125 18.38 7.48 3.74
C VAL A 125 17.20 8.11 4.49
N LEU A 126 16.41 8.94 3.84
CA LEU A 126 15.25 9.60 4.45
C LEU A 126 14.21 8.58 4.94
N MET A 127 13.88 7.59 4.12
CA MET A 127 12.96 6.50 4.49
C MET A 127 13.53 5.63 5.61
N GLY A 128 14.84 5.36 5.59
CA GLY A 128 15.53 4.65 6.66
C GLY A 128 15.48 5.39 7.99
N LEU A 129 15.74 6.71 7.98
CA LEU A 129 15.63 7.54 9.18
C LEU A 129 14.20 7.60 9.71
N ALA A 130 13.20 7.76 8.82
CA ALA A 130 11.80 7.73 9.21
C ALA A 130 11.40 6.38 9.82
N ALA A 131 11.88 5.27 9.25
CA ALA A 131 11.64 3.93 9.79
C ALA A 131 12.29 3.75 11.16
N LEU A 132 13.52 4.26 11.38
CA LEU A 132 14.19 4.23 12.68
C LEU A 132 13.43 5.02 13.75
N VAL A 133 12.93 6.22 13.41
CA VAL A 133 12.10 7.03 14.31
C VAL A 133 10.81 6.30 14.69
N LEU A 134 10.14 5.69 13.72
CA LEU A 134 8.93 4.91 13.97
C LEU A 134 9.21 3.66 14.79
N LEU A 135 10.35 3.01 14.57
CA LEU A 135 10.79 1.86 15.35
C LEU A 135 11.07 2.27 16.81
N TRP A 136 11.74 3.37 17.03
CA TRP A 136 11.97 3.92 18.36
C TRP A 136 10.66 4.25 19.08
N GLN A 137 9.69 4.75 18.33
CA GLN A 137 8.34 5.02 18.85
C GLN A 137 7.47 3.73 18.99
N ARG A 138 8.02 2.55 18.68
CA ARG A 138 7.32 1.25 18.70
C ARG A 138 6.08 1.20 17.79
N ASN A 139 6.09 1.98 16.71
CA ASN A 139 5.01 2.00 15.72
C ASN A 139 5.27 0.96 14.61
N LEU A 140 4.97 -0.29 14.91
CA LEU A 140 5.23 -1.42 14.01
C LEU A 140 4.52 -1.25 12.65
N LEU A 141 3.28 -0.75 12.64
CA LEU A 141 2.55 -0.54 11.38
C LEU A 141 3.29 0.43 10.46
N GLY A 142 3.72 1.59 10.99
CA GLY A 142 4.45 2.57 10.20
C GLY A 142 5.76 2.01 9.64
N VAL A 143 6.50 1.25 10.45
CA VAL A 143 7.73 0.57 10.00
C VAL A 143 7.43 -0.42 8.88
N LEU A 144 6.40 -1.27 9.03
CA LEU A 144 6.01 -2.24 7.99
C LEU A 144 5.58 -1.57 6.69
N MET A 145 4.83 -0.47 6.77
CA MET A 145 4.40 0.27 5.58
C MET A 145 5.59 0.88 4.82
N LEU A 146 6.55 1.48 5.53
CA LEU A 146 7.76 2.02 4.91
C LEU A 146 8.66 0.92 4.36
N ALA A 147 8.90 -0.15 5.12
CA ALA A 147 9.72 -1.27 4.68
C ALA A 147 9.13 -1.95 3.44
N ALA A 148 7.83 -2.22 3.43
CA ALA A 148 7.15 -2.82 2.29
C ALA A 148 7.20 -1.91 1.05
N GLY A 149 7.02 -0.60 1.23
CA GLY A 149 7.13 0.38 0.15
C GLY A 149 8.55 0.44 -0.43
N THR A 150 9.58 0.44 0.39
CA THR A 150 10.99 0.46 -0.05
C THR A 150 11.39 -0.84 -0.74
N LEU A 151 10.97 -1.99 -0.20
CA LEU A 151 11.22 -3.30 -0.83
C LEU A 151 10.53 -3.44 -2.19
N ALA A 152 9.35 -2.87 -2.35
CA ALA A 152 8.65 -2.87 -3.62
C ALA A 152 9.32 -1.99 -4.69
N PHE A 153 10.01 -0.94 -4.27
CA PHE A 153 10.76 -0.07 -5.17
C PHE A 153 12.05 -0.72 -5.67
N ALA A 154 12.68 -1.58 -4.87
CA ALA A 154 13.96 -2.21 -5.22
C ALA A 154 13.94 -2.97 -6.56
N PRO A 155 13.00 -3.92 -6.84
CA PRO A 155 13.00 -4.66 -8.10
C PRO A 155 12.73 -3.75 -9.32
N VAL A 156 11.97 -2.66 -9.16
CA VAL A 156 11.69 -1.72 -10.26
C VAL A 156 12.96 -0.99 -10.69
N SER A 157 13.80 -0.57 -9.74
CA SER A 157 15.06 0.10 -10.05
C SER A 157 16.08 -0.84 -10.70
N TYR A 158 16.11 -2.12 -10.34
CA TYR A 158 17.01 -3.10 -10.95
C TYR A 158 16.64 -3.45 -12.40
N THR A 159 15.36 -3.52 -12.74
CA THR A 159 14.90 -3.83 -14.10
C THR A 159 15.23 -2.73 -15.11
N HIS A 160 15.30 -1.48 -14.68
CA HIS A 160 15.70 -0.36 -15.55
C HIS A 160 17.21 -0.26 -15.77
N LEU A 161 18.03 -0.79 -14.84
CA LEU A 161 19.49 -0.76 -14.95
C LEU A 161 20.08 -1.95 -15.74
N THR A 162 19.29 -3.00 -15.96
CA THR A 162 19.76 -4.24 -16.62
C THR A 162 19.26 -4.45 -18.04
N LEU A 163 18.64 -3.45 -18.66
CA LEU A 163 18.38 -3.52 -20.11
C LEU A 163 19.73 -3.40 -20.83
N PRO A 164 20.27 -4.49 -21.44
CA PRO A 164 21.45 -4.36 -22.25
C PRO A 164 21.07 -3.48 -23.45
N THR A 165 21.75 -2.36 -23.60
CA THR A 165 21.82 -1.64 -24.86
C THR A 165 22.41 -2.61 -25.86
N LYS A 166 21.58 -3.33 -26.61
CA LYS A 166 22.03 -4.00 -27.82
C LYS A 166 22.37 -2.89 -28.83
N ALA A 167 23.67 -2.66 -28.96
CA ALA A 167 24.24 -1.98 -30.14
C ALA A 167 23.94 -2.79 -31.40
#